data_5b15f1958111402dfbb6c066660cd138
#
_entry.id   5b15f1958111402dfbb6c066660cd138
#
_cell.length_a   1.000
_cell.length_b   1.000
_cell.length_c   1.000
_cell.angle_alpha   90.00
_cell.angle_beta   90.00
_cell.angle_gamma   90.00
#
_symmetry.space_group_name_H-M   'P 1'
#
loop_
_entity.id
_entity.type
_entity.pdbx_description
1 polymer ?
#
loop_
_entity_poly.entity_id
_entity_poly.type
_entity_poly.pdbx_seq_one_letter_code
_entity_poly.pdbx_strand_id
1 'polypeptide(L)'
;MLDGKVAIVSGASYGMGYTMAELFAKEGAKVVMTARGQEKLENAVNNIRGQGYEVTGVVADNKNLDDVKKVIQTALDVYGDLDIVINNAAIGEQKMIDETDDEWLEHVYQTNVFGPFRFIRESLKVFLPKNEGCIINISSVNGERPFCGASNTSSKGAINTQTKNDAMRLIDTNIRINAVAPGAPVPPAHLANKAGEQPGGAKMLEYSKHFVYFPGPECDPIDQANACLFLASDMGKHVKGQVIQVCNGAFL
;
A
#
# COMPACT_ATOMS: atom_id res chain seq x y z
N MET A 1 7.29 19.27 0.22
CA MET A 1 6.19 18.99 1.18
C MET A 1 6.62 18.04 2.30
N LEU A 2 7.64 17.23 2.06
CA LEU A 2 8.16 16.23 3.00
C LEU A 2 9.66 16.45 3.30
N ASP A 3 10.10 17.70 3.24
CA ASP A 3 11.51 18.05 3.40
C ASP A 3 12.10 17.48 4.70
N GLY A 4 13.20 16.73 4.57
CA GLY A 4 13.88 16.04 5.66
C GLY A 4 13.17 14.85 6.30
N LYS A 5 11.92 14.55 5.94
CA LYS A 5 11.17 13.39 6.46
C LYS A 5 11.75 12.07 5.95
N VAL A 6 11.69 11.05 6.78
CA VAL A 6 12.13 9.68 6.43
C VAL A 6 10.93 8.78 6.22
N ALA A 7 10.81 8.19 5.04
CA ALA A 7 9.68 7.36 4.65
C ALA A 7 10.11 5.93 4.29
N ILE A 8 9.32 4.93 4.68
CA ILE A 8 9.40 3.56 4.18
C ILE A 8 8.25 3.32 3.21
N VAL A 9 8.53 2.76 2.02
CA VAL A 9 7.51 2.33 1.06
C VAL A 9 7.70 0.85 0.75
N SER A 10 6.74 0.02 1.14
CA SER A 10 6.78 -1.42 0.85
C SER A 10 6.23 -1.73 -0.54
N GLY A 11 6.80 -2.76 -1.21
CA GLY A 11 6.41 -3.12 -2.57
C GLY A 11 6.76 -2.04 -3.60
N ALA A 12 7.92 -1.37 -3.44
CA ALA A 12 8.29 -0.17 -4.18
C ALA A 12 9.11 -0.42 -5.45
N SER A 13 9.25 -1.66 -5.93
CA SER A 13 10.03 -1.97 -7.12
C SER A 13 9.34 -1.67 -8.46
N TYR A 14 8.03 -1.44 -8.46
CA TYR A 14 7.24 -1.09 -9.66
C TYR A 14 5.85 -0.54 -9.27
N GLY A 15 5.10 -0.05 -10.27
CA GLY A 15 3.71 0.38 -10.11
C GLY A 15 3.50 1.47 -9.07
N MET A 16 2.38 1.43 -8.36
CA MET A 16 2.02 2.46 -7.37
C MET A 16 3.10 2.67 -6.30
N GLY A 17 3.73 1.60 -5.80
CA GLY A 17 4.78 1.72 -4.79
C GLY A 17 6.02 2.46 -5.30
N TYR A 18 6.43 2.22 -6.54
CA TYR A 18 7.50 2.97 -7.19
C TYR A 18 7.12 4.46 -7.32
N THR A 19 5.92 4.73 -7.84
CA THR A 19 5.43 6.11 -8.03
C THR A 19 5.32 6.87 -6.70
N MET A 20 4.87 6.20 -5.63
CA MET A 20 4.84 6.80 -4.28
C MET A 20 6.25 7.12 -3.78
N ALA A 21 7.21 6.19 -3.95
CA ALA A 21 8.59 6.40 -3.53
C ALA A 21 9.26 7.54 -4.29
N GLU A 22 9.07 7.61 -5.61
CA GLU A 22 9.59 8.67 -6.47
C GLU A 22 8.98 10.02 -6.12
N LEU A 23 7.65 10.11 -5.96
CA LEU A 23 6.97 11.36 -5.58
C LEU A 23 7.44 11.85 -4.21
N PHE A 24 7.53 10.96 -3.21
CA PHE A 24 7.96 11.33 -1.87
C PHE A 24 9.41 11.82 -1.86
N ALA A 25 10.30 11.17 -2.61
CA ALA A 25 11.68 11.61 -2.77
C ALA A 25 11.77 12.98 -3.46
N LYS A 26 10.95 13.21 -4.49
CA LYS A 26 10.83 14.51 -5.18
C LYS A 26 10.33 15.62 -4.25
N GLU A 27 9.47 15.29 -3.29
CA GLU A 27 8.94 16.21 -2.29
C GLU A 27 9.88 16.43 -1.08
N GLY A 28 11.11 15.89 -1.13
CA GLY A 28 12.18 16.12 -0.15
C GLY A 28 12.32 15.04 0.91
N ALA A 29 11.57 13.93 0.82
CA ALA A 29 11.73 12.82 1.75
C ALA A 29 12.95 11.96 1.38
N LYS A 30 13.59 11.39 2.41
CA LYS A 30 14.55 10.29 2.31
C LYS A 30 13.77 8.98 2.33
N VAL A 31 13.87 8.13 1.30
CA VAL A 31 12.97 6.99 1.16
C VAL A 31 13.70 5.66 1.23
N VAL A 32 13.25 4.78 2.13
CA VAL A 32 13.61 3.37 2.15
C VAL A 32 12.58 2.60 1.32
N MET A 33 13.01 2.08 0.18
CA MET A 33 12.21 1.27 -0.73
C MET A 33 12.43 -0.20 -0.42
N THR A 34 11.36 -1.00 -0.29
CA THR A 34 11.52 -2.43 -0.09
C THR A 34 10.69 -3.27 -1.04
N ALA A 35 11.25 -4.40 -1.46
CA ALA A 35 10.60 -5.42 -2.27
C ALA A 35 11.35 -6.76 -2.13
N ARG A 36 10.74 -7.87 -2.58
CA ARG A 36 11.34 -9.22 -2.54
C ARG A 36 12.36 -9.45 -3.64
N GLY A 37 12.12 -8.88 -4.82
CA GLY A 37 12.96 -9.09 -6.00
C GLY A 37 14.12 -8.09 -6.02
N GLN A 38 15.35 -8.57 -5.83
CA GLN A 38 16.54 -7.75 -5.74
C GLN A 38 16.77 -6.91 -6.99
N GLU A 39 16.85 -7.53 -8.17
CA GLU A 39 17.17 -6.85 -9.43
C GLU A 39 16.18 -5.71 -9.75
N LYS A 40 14.86 -5.99 -9.61
CA LYS A 40 13.83 -4.97 -9.86
C LYS A 40 13.90 -3.83 -8.86
N LEU A 41 14.23 -4.12 -7.61
CA LEU A 41 14.37 -3.11 -6.57
C LEU A 41 15.61 -2.25 -6.82
N GLU A 42 16.73 -2.84 -7.15
CA GLU A 42 17.97 -2.13 -7.47
C GLU A 42 17.80 -1.19 -8.68
N ASN A 43 17.13 -1.67 -9.74
CA ASN A 43 16.81 -0.85 -10.90
C ASN A 43 15.90 0.34 -10.52
N ALA A 44 14.87 0.12 -9.72
CA ALA A 44 13.99 1.18 -9.25
C ALA A 44 14.72 2.23 -8.39
N VAL A 45 15.57 1.78 -7.47
CA VAL A 45 16.41 2.65 -6.64
C VAL A 45 17.38 3.47 -7.49
N ASN A 46 18.07 2.83 -8.44
CA ASN A 46 19.02 3.51 -9.31
C ASN A 46 18.34 4.56 -10.21
N ASN A 47 17.12 4.28 -10.69
CA ASN A 47 16.35 5.25 -11.48
C ASN A 47 16.02 6.52 -10.67
N ILE A 48 15.61 6.39 -9.41
CA ILE A 48 15.27 7.53 -8.57
C ILE A 48 16.56 8.27 -8.13
N ARG A 49 17.62 7.54 -7.77
CA ARG A 49 18.93 8.13 -7.46
C ARG A 49 19.54 8.88 -8.64
N GLY A 50 19.37 8.36 -9.85
CA GLY A 50 19.80 9.01 -11.09
C GLY A 50 19.15 10.38 -11.35
N GLN A 51 18.01 10.64 -10.72
CA GLN A 51 17.34 11.94 -10.71
C GLN A 51 17.83 12.88 -9.60
N GLY A 52 18.78 12.45 -8.76
CA GLY A 52 19.36 13.24 -7.67
C GLY A 52 18.66 13.11 -6.32
N TYR A 53 17.73 12.14 -6.16
CA TYR A 53 16.98 11.97 -4.91
C TYR A 53 17.60 10.93 -3.96
N GLU A 54 17.34 11.10 -2.66
CA GLU A 54 17.84 10.22 -1.60
C GLU A 54 16.92 9.01 -1.38
N VAL A 55 17.31 7.83 -1.90
CA VAL A 55 16.57 6.60 -1.70
C VAL A 55 17.52 5.44 -1.35
N THR A 56 17.05 4.48 -0.57
CA THR A 56 17.80 3.27 -0.19
C THR A 56 16.92 2.04 -0.39
N GLY A 57 17.46 0.99 -1.04
CA GLY A 57 16.75 -0.26 -1.27
C GLY A 57 17.07 -1.31 -0.19
N VAL A 58 16.05 -2.01 0.28
CA VAL A 58 16.18 -3.16 1.19
C VAL A 58 15.39 -4.33 0.65
N VAL A 59 16.07 -5.41 0.29
CA VAL A 59 15.41 -6.67 -0.07
C VAL A 59 14.79 -7.27 1.18
N ALA A 60 13.45 -7.41 1.16
CA ALA A 60 12.68 -7.89 2.30
C ALA A 60 11.34 -8.50 1.87
N ASP A 61 10.89 -9.51 2.60
CA ASP A 61 9.53 -10.07 2.50
C ASP A 61 8.70 -9.65 3.73
N ASN A 62 7.61 -8.95 3.51
CA ASN A 62 6.69 -8.50 4.57
C ASN A 62 6.13 -9.65 5.42
N LYS A 63 6.16 -10.88 4.89
CA LYS A 63 5.77 -12.09 5.64
C LYS A 63 6.75 -12.44 6.75
N ASN A 64 7.99 -11.94 6.67
CA ASN A 64 9.04 -12.20 7.64
C ASN A 64 9.18 -11.01 8.60
N LEU A 65 9.02 -11.27 9.90
CA LEU A 65 9.15 -10.23 10.93
C LEU A 65 10.57 -9.66 11.00
N ASP A 66 11.61 -10.49 10.81
CA ASP A 66 12.99 -10.01 10.91
C ASP A 66 13.34 -9.13 9.71
N ASP A 67 12.78 -9.42 8.53
CA ASP A 67 12.91 -8.54 7.37
C ASP A 67 12.23 -7.18 7.62
N VAL A 68 11.02 -7.17 8.22
CA VAL A 68 10.33 -5.92 8.60
C VAL A 68 11.18 -5.10 9.58
N LYS A 69 11.74 -5.74 10.61
CA LYS A 69 12.65 -5.08 11.57
C LYS A 69 13.90 -4.53 10.88
N LYS A 70 14.50 -5.31 9.96
CA LYS A 70 15.64 -4.87 9.16
C LYS A 70 15.34 -3.61 8.36
N VAL A 71 14.15 -3.53 7.73
CA VAL A 71 13.74 -2.34 6.96
C VAL A 71 13.63 -1.11 7.86
N ILE A 72 12.99 -1.23 9.02
CA ILE A 72 12.87 -0.14 9.99
C ILE A 72 14.25 0.27 10.52
N GLN A 73 15.08 -0.70 10.89
CA GLN A 73 16.44 -0.43 11.36
C GLN A 73 17.29 0.27 10.29
N THR A 74 17.12 -0.10 9.01
CA THR A 74 17.83 0.58 7.91
C THR A 74 17.44 2.06 7.81
N ALA A 75 16.16 2.41 8.04
CA ALA A 75 15.74 3.82 8.07
C ALA A 75 16.45 4.59 9.18
N LEU A 76 16.54 3.99 10.37
CA LEU A 76 17.24 4.59 11.52
C LEU A 76 18.75 4.70 11.31
N ASP A 77 19.39 3.66 10.79
CA ASP A 77 20.84 3.61 10.59
C ASP A 77 21.33 4.55 9.48
N VAL A 78 20.56 4.64 8.38
CA VAL A 78 20.95 5.42 7.20
C VAL A 78 20.53 6.88 7.30
N TYR A 79 19.34 7.12 7.83
CA TYR A 79 18.73 8.45 7.82
C TYR A 79 18.50 9.06 9.20
N GLY A 80 18.70 8.30 10.26
CA GLY A 80 18.64 8.76 11.66
C GLY A 80 17.25 8.81 12.27
N ASP A 81 16.18 8.61 11.50
CA ASP A 81 14.78 8.65 11.97
C ASP A 81 13.85 7.80 11.10
N LEU A 82 12.58 7.76 11.47
CA LEU A 82 11.46 7.26 10.68
C LEU A 82 10.22 8.11 10.97
N ASP A 83 9.59 8.67 9.94
CA ASP A 83 8.39 9.51 10.05
C ASP A 83 7.16 8.91 9.38
N ILE A 84 7.36 8.20 8.27
CA ILE A 84 6.26 7.74 7.42
C ILE A 84 6.45 6.28 7.05
N VAL A 85 5.36 5.49 7.14
CA VAL A 85 5.31 4.11 6.63
C VAL A 85 4.15 3.96 5.66
N ILE A 86 4.44 3.54 4.42
CA ILE A 86 3.44 3.19 3.42
C ILE A 86 3.42 1.68 3.24
N ASN A 87 2.36 1.05 3.71
CA ASN A 87 2.07 -0.38 3.53
C ASN A 87 1.40 -0.59 2.18
N ASN A 88 2.21 -0.70 1.10
CA ASN A 88 1.71 -0.87 -0.26
C ASN A 88 1.86 -2.30 -0.79
N ALA A 89 2.83 -3.07 -0.33
CA ALA A 89 3.03 -4.44 -0.82
C ALA A 89 1.77 -5.30 -0.63
N ALA A 90 1.26 -5.85 -1.72
CA ALA A 90 0.06 -6.68 -1.72
C ALA A 90 0.07 -7.71 -2.86
N ILE A 91 -0.75 -8.74 -2.71
CA ILE A 91 -1.09 -9.72 -3.73
C ILE A 91 -2.54 -9.48 -4.15
N GLY A 92 -2.76 -9.29 -5.46
CA GLY A 92 -4.10 -9.23 -6.05
C GLY A 92 -4.45 -10.56 -6.71
N GLU A 93 -5.72 -10.94 -6.68
CA GLU A 93 -6.21 -12.15 -7.34
C GLU A 93 -7.68 -12.02 -7.72
N GLN A 94 -8.14 -12.92 -8.59
CA GLN A 94 -9.51 -12.97 -9.12
C GLN A 94 -10.19 -14.34 -8.90
N LYS A 95 -9.60 -15.22 -8.06
CA LYS A 95 -10.16 -16.54 -7.78
C LYS A 95 -11.53 -16.43 -7.10
N MET A 96 -12.48 -17.27 -7.50
CA MET A 96 -13.74 -17.41 -6.79
C MET A 96 -13.55 -18.15 -5.47
N ILE A 97 -14.52 -18.04 -4.58
CA ILE A 97 -14.43 -18.64 -3.23
C ILE A 97 -14.30 -20.16 -3.28
N ASP A 98 -15.01 -20.81 -4.20
CA ASP A 98 -15.00 -22.27 -4.42
C ASP A 98 -13.72 -22.76 -5.15
N GLU A 99 -12.92 -21.85 -5.68
CA GLU A 99 -11.62 -22.10 -6.34
C GLU A 99 -10.43 -21.64 -5.49
N THR A 100 -10.67 -21.20 -4.27
CA THR A 100 -9.64 -20.70 -3.37
C THR A 100 -9.33 -21.74 -2.30
N ASP A 101 -8.13 -22.32 -2.35
CA ASP A 101 -7.64 -23.23 -1.32
C ASP A 101 -7.06 -22.47 -0.11
N ASP A 102 -6.89 -23.18 1.01
CA ASP A 102 -6.40 -22.62 2.26
C ASP A 102 -4.96 -22.08 2.13
N GLU A 103 -4.10 -22.74 1.34
CA GLU A 103 -2.72 -22.31 1.13
C GLU A 103 -2.65 -20.95 0.43
N TRP A 104 -3.48 -20.76 -0.60
CA TRP A 104 -3.57 -19.49 -1.30
C TRP A 104 -4.17 -18.39 -0.40
N LEU A 105 -5.23 -18.70 0.34
CA LEU A 105 -5.82 -17.78 1.31
C LEU A 105 -4.78 -17.32 2.33
N GLU A 106 -4.06 -18.24 2.93
CA GLU A 106 -3.00 -17.94 3.89
C GLU A 106 -1.89 -17.08 3.25
N HIS A 107 -1.46 -17.43 2.04
CA HIS A 107 -0.44 -16.67 1.31
C HIS A 107 -0.84 -15.21 1.09
N VAL A 108 -2.10 -14.96 0.71
CA VAL A 108 -2.64 -13.60 0.55
C VAL A 108 -2.69 -12.87 1.89
N TYR A 109 -3.19 -13.51 2.95
CA TYR A 109 -3.30 -12.89 4.27
C TYR A 109 -1.95 -12.59 4.90
N GLN A 110 -0.95 -13.46 4.75
CA GLN A 110 0.40 -13.23 5.22
C GLN A 110 1.01 -11.96 4.62
N THR A 111 0.72 -11.69 3.34
CA THR A 111 1.24 -10.50 2.65
C THR A 111 0.36 -9.27 2.92
N ASN A 112 -0.95 -9.38 2.69
CA ASN A 112 -1.86 -8.23 2.64
C ASN A 112 -2.30 -7.76 4.02
N VAL A 113 -2.33 -8.63 5.03
CA VAL A 113 -2.83 -8.32 6.38
C VAL A 113 -1.71 -8.36 7.41
N PHE A 114 -1.02 -9.51 7.54
CA PHE A 114 0.01 -9.66 8.56
C PHE A 114 1.26 -8.84 8.29
N GLY A 115 1.61 -8.61 7.01
CA GLY A 115 2.70 -7.70 6.64
C GLY A 115 2.48 -6.28 7.16
N PRO A 116 1.39 -5.59 6.76
CA PRO A 116 1.04 -4.28 7.32
C PRO A 116 0.94 -4.27 8.84
N PHE A 117 0.33 -5.29 9.45
CA PHE A 117 0.26 -5.41 10.91
C PHE A 117 1.65 -5.40 11.57
N ARG A 118 2.63 -6.13 10.99
CA ARG A 118 4.02 -6.13 11.47
C ARG A 118 4.66 -4.76 11.33
N PHE A 119 4.54 -4.12 10.18
CA PHE A 119 5.09 -2.78 9.96
C PHE A 119 4.50 -1.76 10.92
N ILE A 120 3.17 -1.74 11.12
CA ILE A 120 2.50 -0.85 12.07
C ILE A 120 3.06 -1.08 13.47
N ARG A 121 3.05 -2.32 13.95
CA ARG A 121 3.52 -2.65 15.31
C ARG A 121 4.99 -2.28 15.55
N GLU A 122 5.87 -2.58 14.60
CA GLU A 122 7.30 -2.29 14.75
C GLU A 122 7.60 -0.79 14.59
N SER A 123 6.92 -0.07 13.69
CA SER A 123 7.11 1.38 13.56
C SER A 123 6.58 2.17 14.76
N LEU A 124 5.56 1.68 15.45
CA LEU A 124 5.05 2.31 16.67
C LEU A 124 6.10 2.31 17.80
N LYS A 125 7.10 1.44 17.78
CA LYS A 125 8.22 1.48 18.74
C LYS A 125 9.10 2.73 18.53
N VAL A 126 9.12 3.28 17.31
CA VAL A 126 9.80 4.54 16.96
C VAL A 126 8.88 5.73 17.16
N PHE A 127 7.63 5.62 16.72
CA PHE A 127 6.68 6.74 16.71
C PHE A 127 6.17 7.12 18.11
N LEU A 128 5.87 6.16 18.97
CA LEU A 128 5.30 6.43 20.30
C LEU A 128 6.23 7.25 21.20
N PRO A 129 7.54 6.96 21.30
CA PRO A 129 8.46 7.75 22.10
C PRO A 129 8.57 9.21 21.66
N LYS A 130 8.55 9.47 20.32
CA LYS A 130 8.61 10.84 19.80
C LYS A 130 7.22 11.50 19.65
N ASN A 131 6.15 10.74 19.89
CA ASN A 131 4.77 11.17 19.72
C ASN A 131 4.47 11.76 18.34
N GLU A 132 5.11 11.25 17.30
CA GLU A 132 4.95 11.70 15.92
C GLU A 132 5.14 10.53 14.95
N GLY A 133 4.33 10.48 13.88
CA GLY A 133 4.43 9.48 12.83
C GLY A 133 3.19 9.42 11.94
N CYS A 134 3.38 8.92 10.73
CA CYS A 134 2.29 8.75 9.77
C CYS A 134 2.34 7.35 9.16
N ILE A 135 1.23 6.64 9.21
CA ILE A 135 1.07 5.32 8.59
C ILE A 135 -0.03 5.42 7.54
N ILE A 136 0.26 4.94 6.34
CA ILE A 136 -0.69 4.89 5.24
C ILE A 136 -0.77 3.45 4.74
N ASN A 137 -1.94 2.85 4.87
CA ASN A 137 -2.22 1.51 4.36
C ASN A 137 -2.82 1.62 2.95
N ILE A 138 -2.28 0.87 1.99
CA ILE A 138 -2.89 0.77 0.67
C ILE A 138 -3.91 -0.38 0.70
N SER A 139 -5.15 0.02 0.86
CA SER A 139 -6.31 -0.87 0.82
C SER A 139 -6.75 -1.12 -0.64
N SER A 140 -8.02 -1.13 -0.89
CA SER A 140 -8.68 -1.16 -2.21
C SER A 140 -10.16 -0.84 -2.03
N VAL A 141 -10.82 -0.36 -3.07
CA VAL A 141 -12.28 -0.34 -3.15
C VAL A 141 -12.89 -1.73 -2.90
N ASN A 142 -12.14 -2.79 -3.21
CA ASN A 142 -12.55 -4.17 -2.93
C ASN A 142 -12.80 -4.46 -1.45
N GLY A 143 -12.23 -3.68 -0.54
CA GLY A 143 -12.50 -3.82 0.89
C GLY A 143 -13.94 -3.48 1.29
N GLU A 144 -14.72 -2.88 0.38
CA GLU A 144 -16.11 -2.49 0.61
C GLU A 144 -17.03 -2.89 -0.55
N ARG A 145 -16.49 -3.13 -1.74
CA ARG A 145 -17.24 -3.45 -2.96
C ARG A 145 -16.78 -4.78 -3.57
N PRO A 146 -17.69 -5.61 -4.08
CA PRO A 146 -17.35 -6.92 -4.66
C PRO A 146 -16.75 -6.73 -6.07
N PHE A 147 -15.42 -6.80 -6.19
CA PHE A 147 -14.73 -6.56 -7.46
C PHE A 147 -13.64 -7.59 -7.78
N CYS A 148 -12.91 -8.08 -6.77
CA CYS A 148 -11.83 -9.06 -6.93
C CYS A 148 -12.17 -10.40 -6.29
N GLY A 149 -11.24 -11.35 -6.35
CA GLY A 149 -11.39 -12.65 -5.71
C GLY A 149 -11.54 -12.59 -4.19
N ALA A 150 -11.95 -13.71 -3.61
CA ALA A 150 -12.40 -13.80 -2.22
C ALA A 150 -11.31 -13.42 -1.21
N SER A 151 -10.07 -13.93 -1.40
CA SER A 151 -8.96 -13.67 -0.48
C SER A 151 -8.52 -12.22 -0.53
N ASN A 152 -8.43 -11.64 -1.73
CA ASN A 152 -8.06 -10.23 -1.89
C ASN A 152 -9.10 -9.33 -1.24
N THR A 153 -10.38 -9.49 -1.59
CA THR A 153 -11.50 -8.69 -1.07
C THR A 153 -11.55 -8.72 0.46
N SER A 154 -11.52 -9.90 1.06
CA SER A 154 -11.56 -10.05 2.52
C SER A 154 -10.32 -9.46 3.20
N SER A 155 -9.14 -9.62 2.60
CA SER A 155 -7.90 -9.01 3.14
C SER A 155 -7.93 -7.49 3.12
N LYS A 156 -8.53 -6.87 2.09
CA LYS A 156 -8.65 -5.41 2.00
C LYS A 156 -9.72 -4.84 2.94
N GLY A 157 -10.80 -5.61 3.19
CA GLY A 157 -11.75 -5.31 4.26
C GLY A 157 -11.10 -5.34 5.64
N ALA A 158 -10.23 -6.32 5.90
CA ALA A 158 -9.45 -6.40 7.15
C ALA A 158 -8.57 -5.15 7.34
N ILE A 159 -7.87 -4.67 6.30
CA ILE A 159 -7.06 -3.45 6.35
C ILE A 159 -7.89 -2.22 6.65
N ASN A 160 -9.10 -2.07 6.05
CA ASN A 160 -9.99 -0.96 6.33
C ASN A 160 -10.39 -0.91 7.81
N THR A 161 -10.79 -2.05 8.37
CA THR A 161 -11.21 -2.15 9.78
C THR A 161 -10.02 -1.96 10.73
N GLN A 162 -8.86 -2.56 10.44
CA GLN A 162 -7.63 -2.37 11.20
C GLN A 162 -7.23 -0.89 11.25
N THR A 163 -7.23 -0.20 10.11
CA THR A 163 -6.89 1.23 10.05
C THR A 163 -7.73 2.07 11.00
N LYS A 164 -9.04 1.82 11.05
CA LYS A 164 -9.96 2.52 11.95
C LYS A 164 -9.70 2.19 13.42
N ASN A 165 -9.47 0.91 13.73
CA ASN A 165 -9.18 0.44 15.09
C ASN A 165 -7.85 1.00 15.61
N ASP A 166 -6.79 0.94 14.81
CA ASP A 166 -5.47 1.44 15.20
C ASP A 166 -5.48 2.97 15.35
N ALA A 167 -6.24 3.70 14.53
CA ALA A 167 -6.44 5.14 14.70
C ALA A 167 -7.12 5.49 16.03
N MET A 168 -8.09 4.68 16.48
CA MET A 168 -8.72 4.83 17.79
C MET A 168 -7.69 4.64 18.92
N ARG A 169 -6.80 3.63 18.82
CA ARG A 169 -5.71 3.42 19.78
C ARG A 169 -4.76 4.61 19.86
N LEU A 170 -4.61 5.36 18.78
CA LEU A 170 -3.67 6.47 18.64
C LEU A 170 -4.33 7.85 18.78
N ILE A 171 -5.58 7.91 19.29
CA ILE A 171 -6.39 9.15 19.27
C ILE A 171 -5.74 10.28 20.05
N ASP A 172 -5.12 9.97 21.20
CA ASP A 172 -4.46 10.93 22.10
C ASP A 172 -2.99 11.20 21.74
N THR A 173 -2.56 10.84 20.53
CA THR A 173 -1.19 11.06 20.06
C THR A 173 -1.18 11.93 18.80
N ASN A 174 0.00 12.41 18.40
CA ASN A 174 0.20 13.04 17.10
C ASN A 174 0.48 12.02 15.97
N ILE A 175 0.45 10.72 16.29
CA ILE A 175 0.60 9.65 15.29
C ILE A 175 -0.71 9.50 14.53
N ARG A 176 -0.63 9.41 13.20
CA ARG A 176 -1.78 9.27 12.32
C ARG A 176 -1.69 7.96 11.55
N ILE A 177 -2.83 7.30 11.41
CA ILE A 177 -2.98 6.15 10.53
C ILE A 177 -4.22 6.33 9.67
N ASN A 178 -4.07 6.13 8.36
CA ASN A 178 -5.13 6.22 7.38
C ASN A 178 -4.94 5.15 6.31
N ALA A 179 -5.93 4.98 5.45
CA ALA A 179 -5.81 4.14 4.27
C ALA A 179 -6.17 4.92 2.99
N VAL A 180 -5.51 4.58 1.90
CA VAL A 180 -5.93 4.92 0.54
C VAL A 180 -6.50 3.64 -0.07
N ALA A 181 -7.68 3.74 -0.66
CA ALA A 181 -8.39 2.64 -1.31
C ALA A 181 -8.42 2.87 -2.84
N PRO A 182 -7.42 2.37 -3.58
CA PRO A 182 -7.39 2.44 -5.02
C PRO A 182 -8.57 1.70 -5.65
N GLY A 183 -9.12 2.29 -6.68
CA GLY A 183 -10.09 1.66 -7.57
C GLY A 183 -9.84 2.19 -8.97
N ALA A 184 -8.83 1.68 -9.64
CA ALA A 184 -8.60 2.02 -11.02
C ALA A 184 -9.57 1.25 -11.91
N PRO A 185 -10.35 1.89 -12.76
CA PRO A 185 -10.95 1.22 -13.89
C PRO A 185 -9.84 0.80 -14.85
N VAL A 186 -9.37 -0.44 -14.70
CA VAL A 186 -8.45 -1.04 -15.67
C VAL A 186 -9.26 -1.36 -16.92
N PRO A 187 -8.75 -1.12 -18.14
CA PRO A 187 -9.46 -1.45 -19.36
C PRO A 187 -9.98 -2.89 -19.33
N PRO A 188 -11.23 -3.14 -19.75
CA PRO A 188 -11.84 -4.47 -19.72
C PRO A 188 -10.97 -5.57 -20.35
N ALA A 189 -10.24 -5.26 -21.41
CA ALA A 189 -9.34 -6.21 -22.07
C ALA A 189 -8.16 -6.64 -21.18
N HIS A 190 -7.57 -5.73 -20.40
CA HIS A 190 -6.48 -6.06 -19.49
C HIS A 190 -6.96 -6.88 -18.29
N LEU A 191 -8.12 -6.54 -17.75
CA LEU A 191 -8.76 -7.33 -16.69
C LEU A 191 -9.17 -8.72 -17.19
N ALA A 192 -9.69 -8.82 -18.40
CA ALA A 192 -10.08 -10.08 -19.00
C ALA A 192 -8.86 -11.02 -19.17
N ASN A 193 -7.72 -10.49 -19.60
CA ASN A 193 -6.50 -11.29 -19.73
C ASN A 193 -6.03 -11.83 -18.37
N LYS A 194 -5.93 -10.98 -17.35
CA LYS A 194 -5.55 -11.39 -16.00
C LYS A 194 -6.57 -12.35 -15.36
N ALA A 195 -7.85 -12.10 -15.54
CA ALA A 195 -8.91 -12.93 -15.00
C ALA A 195 -8.92 -14.32 -15.67
N GLY A 196 -8.64 -14.38 -16.98
CA GLY A 196 -8.56 -15.66 -17.72
C GLY A 196 -7.41 -16.58 -17.28
N GLU A 197 -6.39 -16.05 -16.61
CA GLU A 197 -5.25 -16.79 -16.08
C GLU A 197 -5.55 -17.45 -14.71
N GLN A 198 -6.69 -17.13 -14.08
CA GLN A 198 -7.04 -17.60 -12.73
C GLN A 198 -8.37 -18.38 -12.72
N PRO A 199 -8.47 -19.46 -11.95
CA PRO A 199 -9.71 -20.23 -11.80
C PRO A 199 -10.89 -19.33 -11.40
N GLY A 200 -11.99 -19.40 -12.16
CA GLY A 200 -13.20 -18.61 -11.92
C GLY A 200 -13.08 -17.11 -12.23
N GLY A 201 -11.88 -16.60 -12.55
CA GLY A 201 -11.62 -15.17 -12.69
C GLY A 201 -12.41 -14.48 -13.79
N ALA A 202 -12.62 -15.13 -14.94
CA ALA A 202 -13.44 -14.58 -16.03
C ALA A 202 -14.90 -14.37 -15.59
N LYS A 203 -15.46 -15.31 -14.83
CA LYS A 203 -16.81 -15.22 -14.29
C LYS A 203 -16.93 -14.16 -13.19
N MET A 204 -15.90 -14.05 -12.35
CA MET A 204 -15.82 -13.00 -11.34
C MET A 204 -15.80 -11.60 -11.99
N LEU A 205 -15.06 -11.43 -13.08
CA LEU A 205 -15.05 -10.18 -13.85
C LEU A 205 -16.42 -9.87 -14.46
N GLU A 206 -17.14 -10.87 -14.97
CA GLU A 206 -18.50 -10.68 -15.49
C GLU A 206 -19.43 -10.15 -14.42
N TYR A 207 -19.42 -10.72 -13.24
CA TYR A 207 -20.26 -10.27 -12.11
C TYR A 207 -19.88 -8.86 -11.64
N SER A 208 -18.61 -8.52 -11.65
CA SER A 208 -18.15 -7.20 -11.21
C SER A 208 -18.67 -6.05 -12.08
N LYS A 209 -19.05 -6.29 -13.34
CA LYS A 209 -19.63 -5.28 -14.23
C LYS A 209 -20.91 -4.62 -13.69
N HIS A 210 -21.60 -5.29 -12.76
CA HIS A 210 -22.78 -4.74 -12.10
C HIS A 210 -22.45 -3.71 -11.02
N PHE A 211 -21.18 -3.61 -10.59
CA PHE A 211 -20.73 -2.79 -9.46
C PHE A 211 -19.69 -1.74 -9.84
N VAL A 212 -19.21 -1.77 -11.09
CA VAL A 212 -18.13 -0.90 -11.57
C VAL A 212 -18.51 -0.22 -12.86
N TYR A 213 -18.33 1.10 -12.90
CA TYR A 213 -18.45 1.87 -14.12
C TYR A 213 -17.14 1.84 -14.93
N PHE A 214 -16.97 0.85 -15.79
CA PHE A 214 -15.76 0.67 -16.62
C PHE A 214 -15.50 1.75 -17.68
N PRO A 215 -16.50 2.43 -18.30
CA PRO A 215 -16.23 3.47 -19.29
C PRO A 215 -15.59 4.74 -18.75
N GLY A 216 -15.42 4.86 -17.43
CA GLY A 216 -14.74 6.02 -16.81
C GLY A 216 -13.24 6.06 -17.14
N PRO A 217 -12.61 7.23 -17.04
CA PRO A 217 -11.17 7.34 -17.21
C PRO A 217 -10.42 6.58 -16.12
N GLU A 218 -9.30 5.99 -16.48
CA GLU A 218 -8.43 5.27 -15.54
C GLU A 218 -7.83 6.22 -14.50
N CYS A 219 -7.53 5.69 -13.32
CA CYS A 219 -6.68 6.36 -12.35
C CYS A 219 -5.23 5.93 -12.61
N ASP A 220 -4.36 6.89 -12.78
CA ASP A 220 -2.93 6.64 -12.86
C ASP A 220 -2.33 6.37 -11.46
N PRO A 221 -1.20 5.65 -11.38
CA PRO A 221 -0.48 5.46 -10.12
C PRO A 221 -0.17 6.77 -9.38
N ILE A 222 -0.01 7.87 -10.10
CA ILE A 222 0.24 9.19 -9.50
C ILE A 222 -0.95 9.73 -8.71
N ASP A 223 -2.18 9.39 -9.07
CA ASP A 223 -3.37 9.84 -8.34
C ASP A 223 -3.39 9.24 -6.93
N GLN A 224 -3.00 7.97 -6.82
CA GLN A 224 -2.85 7.28 -5.54
C GLN A 224 -1.69 7.86 -4.73
N ALA A 225 -0.56 8.15 -5.39
CA ALA A 225 0.60 8.74 -4.75
C ALA A 225 0.30 10.15 -4.22
N ASN A 226 -0.47 10.96 -4.94
CA ASN A 226 -0.91 12.28 -4.49
C ASN A 226 -1.81 12.21 -3.25
N ALA A 227 -2.73 11.23 -3.18
CA ALA A 227 -3.54 11.01 -1.99
C ALA A 227 -2.67 10.59 -0.78
N CYS A 228 -1.65 9.76 -1.00
CA CYS A 228 -0.68 9.41 0.04
C CYS A 228 0.15 10.62 0.47
N LEU A 229 0.59 11.47 -0.46
CA LEU A 229 1.33 12.70 -0.18
C LEU A 229 0.49 13.68 0.67
N PHE A 230 -0.78 13.87 0.31
CA PHE A 230 -1.72 14.65 1.11
C PHE A 230 -1.78 14.13 2.55
N LEU A 231 -1.99 12.82 2.73
CA LEU A 231 -2.08 12.21 4.06
C LEU A 231 -0.76 12.26 4.83
N ALA A 232 0.38 12.18 4.15
CA ALA A 232 1.71 12.19 4.78
C ALA A 232 2.14 13.58 5.23
N SER A 233 1.73 14.62 4.49
CA SER A 233 2.12 16.01 4.73
C SER A 233 1.26 16.70 5.80
N ASP A 234 1.61 17.96 6.12
CA ASP A 234 0.85 18.82 7.04
C ASP A 234 -0.57 19.11 6.54
N MET A 235 -0.84 18.98 5.24
CA MET A 235 -2.20 19.11 4.72
C MET A 235 -3.16 18.08 5.31
N GLY A 236 -2.67 16.88 5.61
CA GLY A 236 -3.43 15.78 6.22
C GLY A 236 -3.34 15.71 7.76
N LYS A 237 -2.76 16.72 8.45
CA LYS A 237 -2.47 16.65 9.89
C LYS A 237 -3.66 16.36 10.80
N HIS A 238 -4.86 16.67 10.37
CA HIS A 238 -6.10 16.41 11.12
C HIS A 238 -6.91 15.24 10.57
N VAL A 239 -6.34 14.44 9.64
CA VAL A 239 -6.99 13.25 9.08
C VAL A 239 -6.48 12.01 9.81
N LYS A 240 -7.36 11.32 10.53
CA LYS A 240 -7.08 10.07 11.27
C LYS A 240 -8.18 9.04 11.03
N GLY A 241 -7.82 7.78 10.86
CA GLY A 241 -8.74 6.66 10.75
C GLY A 241 -9.59 6.65 9.48
N GLN A 242 -9.22 7.42 8.47
CA GLN A 242 -9.98 7.50 7.23
C GLN A 242 -9.53 6.47 6.20
N VAL A 243 -10.48 6.01 5.39
CA VAL A 243 -10.24 5.22 4.19
C VAL A 243 -10.64 6.10 3.01
N ILE A 244 -9.67 6.65 2.30
CA ILE A 244 -9.89 7.56 1.18
C ILE A 244 -9.93 6.77 -0.11
N GLN A 245 -11.09 6.73 -0.75
CA GLN A 245 -11.27 6.08 -2.04
C GLN A 245 -10.74 6.98 -3.16
N VAL A 246 -9.89 6.42 -4.03
CA VAL A 246 -9.34 7.08 -5.23
C VAL A 246 -9.64 6.20 -6.43
N CYS A 247 -10.77 6.43 -7.11
CA CYS A 247 -11.29 5.56 -8.16
C CYS A 247 -11.98 6.32 -9.31
N ASN A 248 -11.84 7.65 -9.35
CA ASN A 248 -12.48 8.51 -10.35
C ASN A 248 -13.99 8.24 -10.55
N GLY A 249 -14.68 7.91 -9.46
CA GLY A 249 -16.14 7.65 -9.49
C GLY A 249 -16.55 6.26 -10.00
N ALA A 250 -15.62 5.37 -10.34
CA ALA A 250 -15.94 4.06 -10.92
C ALA A 250 -16.76 3.15 -9.98
N PHE A 251 -16.81 3.46 -8.70
CA PHE A 251 -17.46 2.66 -7.65
C PHE A 251 -18.46 3.48 -6.80
N LEU A 252 -19.08 4.48 -7.38
CA LEU A 252 -20.12 5.26 -6.73
C LEU A 252 -21.46 4.51 -6.62
#